data_6b98348ce3bbb1c1c24c6f2aac4dafd4
#
_entry.id   6b98348ce3bbb1c1c24c6f2aac4dafd4
#
_cell.length_a   1.000
_cell.length_b   1.000
_cell.length_c   1.000
_cell.angle_alpha   90.00
_cell.angle_beta   90.00
_cell.angle_gamma   90.00
#
_symmetry.space_group_name_H-M   'P 1'
#
loop_
_entity.id
_entity.type
_entity.pdbx_description
1 polymer ?
#
loop_
_entity_poly.entity_id
_entity_poly.type
_entity_poly.pdbx_seq_one_letter_code
_entity_poly.pdbx_strand_id
1 'polypeptide(L)'
;MEFSIKVDPATWQKYISTPRKGEAVLTDSFLNKGTAFTAREREELDILGLLPPAIFTIDQQLARVYESFSAKETPLEKYIYLASLHDRNEVLYYRLVHEHIDEMMPVVYTPVVGEACQKFSHIFRRGRGLYIGIDQKDNIEKILRNYHASEPSVIVVTDGERILGLGDQGAGGMGIPIGKLCLYTLCAGISPYSTLPITLDVGTNNEERLADPL
;
A
#
# COMPACT_ATOMS: atom_id res chain seq x y z
N MET A 1 2.55 10.23 -15.95
CA MET A 1 2.27 10.47 -14.52
C MET A 1 1.07 11.40 -14.43
N GLU A 2 0.04 11.04 -13.69
CA GLU A 2 -1.20 11.82 -13.63
C GLU A 2 -1.27 12.78 -12.43
N PHE A 3 -0.16 12.97 -11.71
CA PHE A 3 -0.01 14.02 -10.72
C PHE A 3 1.44 14.48 -10.55
N SER A 4 1.63 15.62 -9.91
CA SER A 4 2.95 16.16 -9.56
C SER A 4 2.94 16.72 -8.15
N ILE A 5 4.07 16.60 -7.45
CA ILE A 5 4.25 17.23 -6.14
C ILE A 5 4.79 18.63 -6.39
N LYS A 6 4.08 19.64 -5.88
CA LYS A 6 4.44 21.05 -5.97
C LYS A 6 4.64 21.63 -4.56
N VAL A 7 5.30 22.78 -4.50
CA VAL A 7 5.47 23.57 -3.27
C VAL A 7 4.69 24.85 -3.43
N ASP A 8 3.84 25.16 -2.46
CA ASP A 8 3.16 26.44 -2.38
C ASP A 8 4.19 27.52 -2.02
N PRO A 9 4.42 28.54 -2.85
CA PRO A 9 5.43 29.55 -2.61
C PRO A 9 5.14 30.46 -1.41
N ALA A 10 3.88 30.53 -0.97
CA ALA A 10 3.48 31.36 0.18
C ALA A 10 3.64 30.63 1.52
N THR A 11 3.38 29.33 1.53
CA THR A 11 3.38 28.53 2.79
C THR A 11 4.53 27.53 2.87
N TRP A 12 5.27 27.32 1.78
CA TRP A 12 6.30 26.28 1.63
C TRP A 12 5.79 24.84 1.84
N GLN A 13 4.48 24.67 1.89
CA GLN A 13 3.86 23.35 2.02
C GLN A 13 3.85 22.62 0.68
N LYS A 14 4.16 21.33 0.74
CA LYS A 14 4.02 20.43 -0.42
C LYS A 14 2.55 20.08 -0.62
N TYR A 15 2.12 20.10 -1.87
CA TYR A 15 0.79 19.62 -2.27
C TYR A 15 0.85 18.80 -3.55
N ILE A 16 -0.14 17.97 -3.76
CA ILE A 16 -0.29 17.17 -4.98
C ILE A 16 -1.19 17.95 -5.95
N SER A 17 -0.68 18.16 -7.16
CA SER A 17 -1.43 18.73 -8.29
C SER A 17 -1.76 17.63 -9.28
N THR A 18 -3.05 17.44 -9.59
CA THR A 18 -3.54 16.38 -10.49
C THR A 18 -4.55 16.91 -11.48
N PRO A 19 -4.56 16.40 -12.72
CA PRO A 19 -5.66 16.63 -13.68
C PRO A 19 -6.87 15.72 -13.45
N ARG A 20 -6.75 14.70 -12.57
CA ARG A 20 -7.86 13.77 -12.28
C ARG A 20 -9.01 14.47 -11.60
N LYS A 21 -10.23 14.00 -11.87
CA LYS A 21 -11.50 14.52 -11.39
C LYS A 21 -12.44 13.37 -10.97
N GLY A 22 -13.45 13.68 -10.17
CA GLY A 22 -14.51 12.75 -9.78
C GLY A 22 -14.01 11.50 -9.07
N GLU A 23 -14.59 10.36 -9.36
CA GLU A 23 -14.24 9.07 -8.74
C GLU A 23 -12.77 8.68 -8.92
N ALA A 24 -12.11 9.11 -10.00
CA ALA A 24 -10.71 8.82 -10.24
C ALA A 24 -9.77 9.40 -9.16
N VAL A 25 -10.19 10.45 -8.47
CA VAL A 25 -9.47 11.01 -7.30
C VAL A 25 -9.68 10.14 -6.07
N LEU A 26 -10.91 9.64 -5.86
CA LEU A 26 -11.27 8.86 -4.67
C LEU A 26 -10.76 7.41 -4.72
N THR A 27 -10.52 6.89 -5.92
CA THR A 27 -10.02 5.52 -6.14
C THR A 27 -8.49 5.44 -6.17
N ASP A 28 -7.79 6.57 -6.27
CA ASP A 28 -6.34 6.64 -6.20
C ASP A 28 -5.91 6.82 -4.73
N SER A 29 -5.18 5.85 -4.18
CA SER A 29 -4.79 5.84 -2.76
C SER A 29 -3.89 7.02 -2.36
N PHE A 30 -3.12 7.58 -3.29
CA PHE A 30 -2.27 8.75 -3.03
C PHE A 30 -3.02 10.07 -3.07
N LEU A 31 -4.11 10.15 -3.85
CA LEU A 31 -4.93 11.35 -4.00
C LEU A 31 -6.06 11.40 -2.98
N ASN A 32 -6.55 10.24 -2.55
CA ASN A 32 -7.71 10.12 -1.70
C ASN A 32 -7.44 10.63 -0.28
N LYS A 33 -8.08 11.75 0.06
CA LYS A 33 -8.08 12.33 1.42
C LYS A 33 -9.29 11.90 2.26
N GLY A 34 -10.17 11.04 1.70
CA GLY A 34 -11.44 10.67 2.33
C GLY A 34 -12.28 11.91 2.67
N THR A 35 -12.80 11.96 3.88
CA THR A 35 -13.64 13.08 4.34
C THR A 35 -12.84 14.36 4.68
N ALA A 36 -11.51 14.38 4.52
CA ALA A 36 -10.70 15.58 4.76
C ALA A 36 -10.57 16.50 3.53
N PHE A 37 -11.14 16.15 2.38
CA PHE A 37 -11.26 17.12 1.28
C PHE A 37 -12.03 18.33 1.74
N THR A 38 -11.43 19.53 1.61
CA THR A 38 -12.07 20.80 1.91
C THR A 38 -13.21 21.09 0.93
N ALA A 39 -14.12 22.01 1.26
CA ALA A 39 -15.21 22.40 0.37
C ALA A 39 -14.67 22.84 -1.01
N ARG A 40 -13.61 23.66 -1.01
CA ARG A 40 -12.96 24.12 -2.24
C ARG A 40 -12.40 22.96 -3.08
N GLU A 41 -11.66 22.02 -2.45
CA GLU A 41 -11.14 20.84 -3.15
C GLU A 41 -12.26 19.98 -3.74
N ARG A 42 -13.39 19.85 -3.02
CA ARG A 42 -14.55 19.09 -3.50
C ARG A 42 -15.16 19.70 -4.75
N GLU A 43 -15.20 21.03 -4.85
CA GLU A 43 -15.62 21.74 -6.06
C GLU A 43 -14.59 21.62 -7.17
N GLU A 44 -13.32 21.95 -6.91
CA GLU A 44 -12.25 21.95 -7.89
C GLU A 44 -11.97 20.55 -8.49
N LEU A 45 -12.20 19.47 -7.73
CA LEU A 45 -11.96 18.09 -8.12
C LEU A 45 -13.22 17.36 -8.62
N ASP A 46 -14.36 18.06 -8.73
CA ASP A 46 -15.65 17.49 -9.15
C ASP A 46 -16.11 16.28 -8.31
N ILE A 47 -15.89 16.34 -6.98
CA ILE A 47 -16.27 15.27 -6.04
C ILE A 47 -17.41 15.66 -5.09
N LEU A 48 -18.14 16.74 -5.39
CA LEU A 48 -19.37 17.11 -4.69
C LEU A 48 -20.41 15.99 -4.80
N GLY A 49 -21.00 15.63 -3.66
CA GLY A 49 -21.98 14.53 -3.58
C GLY A 49 -21.39 13.12 -3.56
N LEU A 50 -20.11 12.94 -3.86
CA LEU A 50 -19.43 11.62 -3.79
C LEU A 50 -18.94 11.27 -2.38
N LEU A 51 -18.92 12.24 -1.47
CA LEU A 51 -18.50 12.07 -0.07
C LEU A 51 -19.61 12.59 0.86
N PRO A 52 -19.69 12.07 2.11
CA PRO A 52 -20.55 12.66 3.13
C PRO A 52 -20.30 14.17 3.26
N PRO A 53 -21.34 15.00 3.52
CA PRO A 53 -21.20 16.46 3.57
C PRO A 53 -20.22 16.96 4.63
N ALA A 54 -20.13 16.28 5.77
CA ALA A 54 -19.23 16.67 6.85
C ALA A 54 -17.74 16.56 6.44
N ILE A 55 -16.98 17.60 6.77
CA ILE A 55 -15.53 17.65 6.54
C ILE A 55 -14.85 17.35 7.87
N PHE A 56 -13.99 16.33 7.87
CA PHE A 56 -13.23 15.94 9.05
C PHE A 56 -11.74 16.27 8.88
N THR A 57 -11.07 16.57 9.98
CA THR A 57 -9.62 16.70 9.98
C THR A 57 -8.94 15.34 9.83
N ILE A 58 -7.65 15.34 9.49
CA ILE A 58 -6.87 14.10 9.45
C ILE A 58 -6.83 13.42 10.83
N ASP A 59 -6.75 14.20 11.92
CA ASP A 59 -6.71 13.66 13.28
C ASP A 59 -8.03 12.99 13.68
N GLN A 60 -9.17 13.54 13.27
CA GLN A 60 -10.46 12.88 13.46
C GLN A 60 -10.59 11.59 12.67
N GLN A 61 -10.05 11.55 11.44
CA GLN A 61 -9.99 10.31 10.67
C GLN A 61 -9.04 9.30 11.33
N LEU A 62 -7.91 9.77 11.85
CA LEU A 62 -6.92 8.95 12.55
C LEU A 62 -7.53 8.26 13.77
N ALA A 63 -8.24 9.01 14.62
CA ALA A 63 -8.93 8.45 15.79
C ALA A 63 -9.90 7.33 15.38
N ARG A 64 -10.69 7.54 14.32
CA ARG A 64 -11.65 6.54 13.82
C ARG A 64 -10.97 5.29 13.26
N VAL A 65 -9.88 5.43 12.50
CA VAL A 65 -9.18 4.25 11.95
C VAL A 65 -8.39 3.52 13.02
N TYR A 66 -7.89 4.21 14.04
CA TYR A 66 -7.26 3.58 15.21
C TYR A 66 -8.25 2.78 16.05
N GLU A 67 -9.44 3.34 16.31
CA GLU A 67 -10.54 2.61 16.95
C GLU A 67 -10.88 1.32 16.17
N SER A 68 -11.03 1.43 14.85
CA SER A 68 -11.33 0.28 13.99
C SER A 68 -10.20 -0.76 13.97
N PHE A 69 -8.94 -0.34 14.04
CA PHE A 69 -7.78 -1.22 14.16
C PHE A 69 -7.75 -1.93 15.51
N SER A 70 -7.97 -1.20 16.59
CA SER A 70 -7.94 -1.72 17.97
C SER A 70 -9.07 -2.73 18.23
N ALA A 71 -10.19 -2.61 17.52
CA ALA A 71 -11.30 -3.54 17.59
C ALA A 71 -11.04 -4.89 16.88
N LYS A 72 -9.89 -5.07 16.20
CA LYS A 72 -9.53 -6.34 15.57
C LYS A 72 -8.96 -7.30 16.61
N GLU A 73 -9.49 -8.52 16.63
CA GLU A 73 -9.14 -9.49 17.66
C GLU A 73 -7.79 -10.16 17.40
N THR A 74 -7.49 -10.48 16.14
CA THR A 74 -6.26 -11.21 15.79
C THR A 74 -5.23 -10.34 15.09
N PRO A 75 -3.92 -10.68 15.22
CA PRO A 75 -2.87 -9.98 14.48
C PRO A 75 -3.06 -10.00 12.95
N LEU A 76 -3.58 -11.10 12.40
CA LEU A 76 -3.86 -11.21 10.96
C LEU A 76 -5.00 -10.27 10.55
N GLU A 77 -6.06 -10.16 11.33
CA GLU A 77 -7.14 -9.19 11.06
C GLU A 77 -6.65 -7.74 11.12
N LYS A 78 -5.75 -7.44 12.07
CA LYS A 78 -5.06 -6.13 12.14
C LYS A 78 -4.25 -5.87 10.88
N TYR A 79 -3.50 -6.87 10.39
CA TYR A 79 -2.76 -6.78 9.12
C TYR A 79 -3.69 -6.51 7.94
N ILE A 80 -4.76 -7.31 7.79
CA ILE A 80 -5.73 -7.17 6.70
C ILE A 80 -6.38 -5.78 6.73
N TYR A 81 -6.71 -5.27 7.92
CA TYR A 81 -7.26 -3.94 8.07
C TYR A 81 -6.29 -2.86 7.61
N LEU A 82 -5.01 -2.94 8.04
CA LEU A 82 -3.97 -2.00 7.63
C LEU A 82 -3.69 -2.08 6.14
N ALA A 83 -3.62 -3.27 5.56
CA ALA A 83 -3.46 -3.45 4.11
C ALA A 83 -4.62 -2.79 3.34
N SER A 84 -5.85 -3.01 3.78
CA SER A 84 -7.03 -2.36 3.19
C SER A 84 -7.02 -0.83 3.32
N LEU A 85 -6.53 -0.29 4.43
CA LEU A 85 -6.34 1.16 4.60
C LEU A 85 -5.26 1.68 3.65
N HIS A 86 -4.13 0.97 3.54
CA HIS A 86 -3.03 1.28 2.64
C HIS A 86 -3.49 1.35 1.17
N ASP A 87 -4.36 0.44 0.75
CA ASP A 87 -4.87 0.38 -0.62
C ASP A 87 -5.83 1.51 -0.99
N ARG A 88 -6.45 2.16 0.00
CA ARG A 88 -7.44 3.22 -0.25
C ARG A 88 -7.00 4.62 0.13
N ASN A 89 -6.08 4.77 1.08
CA ASN A 89 -5.60 6.08 1.56
C ASN A 89 -4.20 5.96 2.15
N GLU A 90 -3.19 6.16 1.32
CA GLU A 90 -1.76 6.06 1.67
C GLU A 90 -1.38 7.04 2.79
N VAL A 91 -1.84 8.27 2.71
CA VAL A 91 -1.49 9.33 3.69
C VAL A 91 -2.00 8.95 5.08
N LEU A 92 -3.26 8.53 5.17
CA LEU A 92 -3.86 8.15 6.46
C LEU A 92 -3.23 6.87 7.01
N TYR A 93 -2.89 5.90 6.13
CA TYR A 93 -2.17 4.69 6.52
C TYR A 93 -0.81 5.01 7.15
N TYR A 94 0.04 5.76 6.44
CA TYR A 94 1.37 6.09 6.95
C TYR A 94 1.31 6.98 8.20
N ARG A 95 0.35 7.90 8.27
CA ARG A 95 0.13 8.70 9.48
C ARG A 95 -0.24 7.83 10.68
N LEU A 96 -1.16 6.88 10.49
CA LEU A 96 -1.58 5.95 11.54
C LEU A 96 -0.42 5.08 12.03
N VAL A 97 0.30 4.43 11.11
CA VAL A 97 1.41 3.54 11.47
C VAL A 97 2.57 4.31 12.11
N HIS A 98 2.86 5.53 11.64
CA HIS A 98 3.90 6.37 12.23
C HIS A 98 3.57 6.79 13.67
N GLU A 99 2.32 7.15 13.94
CA GLU A 99 1.89 7.59 15.27
C GLU A 99 1.83 6.44 16.29
N HIS A 100 1.58 5.22 15.81
CA HIS A 100 1.50 4.00 16.61
C HIS A 100 2.57 2.97 16.22
N ILE A 101 3.78 3.44 15.92
CA ILE A 101 4.82 2.63 15.27
C ILE A 101 5.22 1.40 16.10
N ASP A 102 5.33 1.52 17.41
CA ASP A 102 5.71 0.42 18.31
C ASP A 102 4.68 -0.70 18.29
N GLU A 103 3.39 -0.37 18.21
CA GLU A 103 2.30 -1.34 18.14
C GLU A 103 2.16 -1.94 16.73
N MET A 104 2.29 -1.12 15.70
CA MET A 104 1.93 -1.51 14.34
C MET A 104 3.08 -2.06 13.51
N MET A 105 4.32 -1.76 13.85
CA MET A 105 5.48 -2.31 13.12
C MET A 105 5.50 -3.85 13.11
N PRO A 106 5.24 -4.56 14.23
CA PRO A 106 5.16 -6.02 14.22
C PRO A 106 3.98 -6.57 13.40
N VAL A 107 2.98 -5.74 13.12
CA VAL A 107 1.82 -6.11 12.28
C VAL A 107 2.13 -5.91 10.81
N VAL A 108 2.68 -4.77 10.42
CA VAL A 108 2.98 -4.46 9.01
C VAL A 108 4.20 -5.21 8.47
N TYR A 109 5.04 -5.73 9.38
CA TYR A 109 6.21 -6.54 9.03
C TYR A 109 6.27 -7.79 9.92
N THR A 110 7.48 -8.26 10.29
CA THR A 110 7.64 -9.47 11.10
C THR A 110 7.19 -9.23 12.55
N PRO A 111 6.45 -10.17 13.16
CA PRO A 111 6.16 -11.52 12.67
C PRO A 111 4.89 -11.69 11.82
N VAL A 112 3.92 -10.75 11.89
CA VAL A 112 2.56 -10.95 11.33
C VAL A 112 2.55 -11.05 9.81
N VAL A 113 3.43 -10.33 9.11
CA VAL A 113 3.57 -10.47 7.65
C VAL A 113 3.90 -11.89 7.22
N GLY A 114 4.54 -12.69 8.09
CA GLY A 114 4.81 -14.10 7.82
C GLY A 114 3.52 -14.90 7.69
N GLU A 115 2.61 -14.75 8.65
CA GLU A 115 1.28 -15.37 8.57
C GLU A 115 0.48 -14.85 7.36
N ALA A 116 0.59 -13.56 7.07
CA ALA A 116 -0.05 -12.96 5.90
C ALA A 116 0.47 -13.56 4.59
N CYS A 117 1.78 -13.84 4.45
CA CYS A 117 2.35 -14.55 3.31
C CYS A 117 1.80 -15.97 3.20
N GLN A 118 1.67 -16.69 4.33
CA GLN A 118 1.09 -18.04 4.35
C GLN A 118 -0.39 -18.08 3.99
N LYS A 119 -1.11 -16.99 4.18
CA LYS A 119 -2.53 -16.84 3.86
C LYS A 119 -2.78 -15.92 2.66
N PHE A 120 -1.76 -15.67 1.86
CA PHE A 120 -1.79 -14.67 0.81
C PHE A 120 -3.00 -14.82 -0.13
N SER A 121 -3.22 -16.01 -0.68
CA SER A 121 -4.34 -16.32 -1.57
C SER A 121 -5.70 -16.00 -0.95
N HIS A 122 -5.89 -16.36 0.33
CA HIS A 122 -7.14 -16.14 1.07
C HIS A 122 -7.41 -14.66 1.43
N ILE A 123 -6.35 -13.86 1.63
CA ILE A 123 -6.48 -12.46 2.04
C ILE A 123 -6.26 -11.46 0.91
N PHE A 124 -5.89 -11.91 -0.27
CA PHE A 124 -5.66 -11.06 -1.43
C PHE A 124 -6.90 -10.21 -1.75
N ARG A 125 -6.71 -8.91 -1.93
CA ARG A 125 -7.76 -7.94 -2.29
C ARG A 125 -7.37 -7.12 -3.51
N ARG A 126 -6.12 -6.70 -3.57
CA ARG A 126 -5.58 -5.85 -4.64
C ARG A 126 -4.10 -6.16 -4.84
N GLY A 127 -3.66 -6.19 -6.09
CA GLY A 127 -2.23 -6.27 -6.41
C GLY A 127 -1.50 -4.98 -6.01
N ARG A 128 -0.35 -5.13 -5.36
CA ARG A 128 0.57 -4.03 -5.04
C ARG A 128 1.96 -4.42 -5.54
N GLY A 129 2.55 -3.56 -6.38
CA GLY A 129 3.82 -3.88 -7.04
C GLY A 129 3.65 -4.73 -8.31
N LEU A 130 4.70 -5.43 -8.70
CA LEU A 130 4.76 -6.24 -9.90
C LEU A 130 5.00 -7.71 -9.59
N TYR A 131 4.29 -8.57 -10.30
CA TYR A 131 4.49 -10.02 -10.32
C TYR A 131 4.99 -10.39 -11.70
N ILE A 132 6.16 -11.05 -11.78
CA ILE A 132 6.81 -11.42 -13.04
C ILE A 132 6.99 -12.94 -13.04
N GLY A 133 6.14 -13.65 -13.76
CA GLY A 133 6.24 -15.09 -13.91
C GLY A 133 7.41 -15.50 -14.81
N ILE A 134 7.96 -16.68 -14.59
CA ILE A 134 9.07 -17.22 -15.37
C ILE A 134 8.73 -17.34 -16.87
N ASP A 135 7.47 -17.59 -17.19
CA ASP A 135 6.92 -17.64 -18.55
C ASP A 135 6.88 -16.26 -19.23
N GLN A 136 7.00 -15.19 -18.44
CA GLN A 136 6.96 -13.79 -18.89
C GLN A 136 8.36 -13.16 -19.03
N LYS A 137 9.43 -13.94 -18.92
CA LYS A 137 10.82 -13.46 -18.97
C LYS A 137 11.14 -12.57 -20.18
N ASP A 138 10.51 -12.82 -21.32
CA ASP A 138 10.72 -12.07 -22.56
C ASP A 138 9.87 -10.77 -22.63
N ASN A 139 9.01 -10.55 -21.63
CA ASN A 139 8.11 -9.40 -21.54
C ASN A 139 8.45 -8.44 -20.38
N ILE A 140 9.59 -8.62 -19.72
CA ILE A 140 9.95 -7.84 -18.49
C ILE A 140 9.86 -6.33 -18.74
N GLU A 141 10.40 -5.84 -19.84
CA GLU A 141 10.35 -4.41 -20.17
C GLU A 141 8.90 -3.90 -20.30
N LYS A 142 8.03 -4.68 -20.94
CA LYS A 142 6.61 -4.35 -21.07
C LYS A 142 5.89 -4.33 -19.72
N ILE A 143 6.19 -5.32 -18.86
CA ILE A 143 5.63 -5.41 -17.51
C ILE A 143 6.05 -4.20 -16.67
N LEU A 144 7.35 -3.84 -16.70
CA LEU A 144 7.86 -2.66 -15.99
C LEU A 144 7.16 -1.37 -16.45
N ARG A 145 6.86 -1.24 -17.75
CA ARG A 145 6.12 -0.10 -18.29
C ARG A 145 4.65 -0.03 -17.86
N ASN A 146 4.07 -1.14 -17.40
CA ASN A 146 2.72 -1.14 -16.85
C ASN A 146 2.66 -0.53 -15.43
N TYR A 147 3.80 -0.34 -14.78
CA TYR A 147 3.87 0.32 -13.50
C TYR A 147 3.88 1.83 -13.67
N HIS A 148 2.78 2.48 -13.32
CA HIS A 148 2.52 3.89 -13.61
C HIS A 148 3.07 4.88 -12.57
N ALA A 149 3.78 4.41 -11.55
CA ALA A 149 4.44 5.30 -10.59
C ALA A 149 5.62 6.05 -11.24
N SER A 150 6.12 7.05 -10.53
CA SER A 150 7.38 7.70 -10.88
C SER A 150 8.52 6.69 -10.95
N GLU A 151 9.65 7.06 -11.54
CA GLU A 151 10.86 6.24 -11.46
C GLU A 151 11.11 5.84 -10.00
N PRO A 152 11.16 4.54 -9.68
CA PRO A 152 11.33 4.10 -8.32
C PRO A 152 12.75 4.43 -7.83
N SER A 153 12.85 5.05 -6.65
CA SER A 153 14.13 5.29 -5.97
C SER A 153 14.63 4.03 -5.25
N VAL A 154 13.71 3.16 -4.84
CA VAL A 154 14.01 1.90 -4.16
C VAL A 154 13.12 0.80 -4.69
N ILE A 155 13.75 -0.31 -5.04
CA ILE A 155 13.08 -1.54 -5.46
C ILE A 155 13.48 -2.66 -4.48
N VAL A 156 12.51 -3.41 -3.99
CA VAL A 156 12.76 -4.65 -3.25
C VAL A 156 12.21 -5.81 -4.06
N VAL A 157 13.08 -6.76 -4.37
CA VAL A 157 12.75 -7.92 -5.21
C VAL A 157 12.88 -9.20 -4.37
N THR A 158 11.96 -10.13 -4.56
CA THR A 158 12.02 -11.47 -3.99
C THR A 158 11.59 -12.51 -5.04
N ASP A 159 12.17 -13.70 -4.98
CA ASP A 159 11.67 -14.90 -5.68
C ASP A 159 10.74 -15.74 -4.77
N GLY A 160 10.62 -15.36 -3.50
CA GLY A 160 9.77 -16.03 -2.52
C GLY A 160 10.28 -17.39 -2.05
N GLU A 161 11.36 -17.92 -2.63
CA GLU A 161 11.81 -19.29 -2.40
C GLU A 161 12.44 -19.50 -1.02
N ARG A 162 13.19 -18.49 -0.52
CA ARG A 162 13.86 -18.60 0.79
C ARG A 162 13.70 -17.36 1.63
N ILE A 163 12.54 -17.19 2.24
CA ILE A 163 12.30 -16.09 3.16
C ILE A 163 12.78 -16.48 4.56
N LEU A 164 13.63 -15.63 5.16
CA LEU A 164 14.19 -15.87 6.48
C LEU A 164 13.08 -16.12 7.52
N GLY A 165 13.16 -17.29 8.18
CA GLY A 165 12.18 -17.72 9.20
C GLY A 165 10.87 -18.27 8.65
N LEU A 166 10.61 -18.20 7.33
CA LEU A 166 9.37 -18.66 6.70
C LEU A 166 9.59 -19.78 5.67
N GLY A 167 10.75 -19.81 5.01
CA GLY A 167 11.02 -20.72 3.90
C GLY A 167 10.34 -20.26 2.59
N ASP A 168 10.00 -21.22 1.74
CA ASP A 168 9.39 -20.99 0.45
C ASP A 168 7.92 -20.59 0.58
N GLN A 169 7.60 -19.40 0.10
CA GLN A 169 6.25 -18.82 0.07
C GLN A 169 5.73 -18.62 -1.36
N GLY A 170 6.54 -18.95 -2.37
CA GLY A 170 6.19 -18.70 -3.76
C GLY A 170 5.78 -17.23 -3.99
N ALA A 171 4.80 -17.01 -4.85
CA ALA A 171 4.27 -15.67 -5.14
C ALA A 171 3.67 -14.97 -3.90
N GLY A 172 3.20 -15.73 -2.89
CA GLY A 172 2.70 -15.20 -1.62
C GLY A 172 3.77 -14.47 -0.80
N GLY A 173 5.07 -14.68 -1.12
CA GLY A 173 6.18 -13.93 -0.55
C GLY A 173 6.15 -12.42 -0.79
N MET A 174 5.29 -11.92 -1.68
CA MET A 174 5.12 -10.46 -1.96
C MET A 174 4.84 -9.62 -0.71
N GLY A 175 4.27 -10.18 0.34
CA GLY A 175 4.06 -9.46 1.60
C GLY A 175 5.36 -8.92 2.20
N ILE A 176 6.49 -9.59 1.99
CA ILE A 176 7.81 -9.21 2.52
C ILE A 176 8.34 -7.93 1.87
N PRO A 177 8.48 -7.81 0.52
CA PRO A 177 8.93 -6.56 -0.09
C PRO A 177 7.97 -5.40 0.19
N ILE A 178 6.65 -5.62 0.24
CA ILE A 178 5.67 -4.59 0.61
C ILE A 178 5.95 -4.07 2.02
N GLY A 179 6.05 -4.95 3.02
CA GLY A 179 6.33 -4.58 4.41
C GLY A 179 7.69 -3.90 4.56
N LYS A 180 8.72 -4.39 3.87
CA LYS A 180 10.06 -3.79 3.91
C LYS A 180 10.07 -2.36 3.35
N LEU A 181 9.42 -2.11 2.23
CA LEU A 181 9.29 -0.76 1.66
C LEU A 181 8.46 0.16 2.54
N CYS A 182 7.45 -0.37 3.23
CA CYS A 182 6.71 0.37 4.24
C CYS A 182 7.65 0.88 5.36
N LEU A 183 8.54 0.01 5.87
CA LEU A 183 9.53 0.43 6.87
C LEU A 183 10.51 1.48 6.33
N TYR A 184 10.93 1.37 5.07
CA TYR A 184 11.79 2.39 4.45
C TYR A 184 11.11 3.75 4.37
N THR A 185 9.81 3.78 4.12
CA THR A 185 9.03 5.01 4.19
C THR A 185 8.96 5.55 5.62
N LEU A 186 8.58 4.72 6.58
CA LEU A 186 8.36 5.10 7.98
C LEU A 186 9.65 5.53 8.69
N CYS A 187 10.74 4.77 8.50
CA CYS A 187 11.96 4.95 9.27
C CYS A 187 13.04 5.76 8.54
N ALA A 188 13.03 5.78 7.20
CA ALA A 188 14.03 6.47 6.39
C ALA A 188 13.47 7.64 5.56
N GLY A 189 12.17 7.90 5.63
CA GLY A 189 11.54 9.03 4.94
C GLY A 189 11.53 8.89 3.41
N ILE A 190 11.70 7.65 2.88
CA ILE A 190 11.59 7.41 1.44
C ILE A 190 10.12 7.56 1.05
N SER A 191 9.87 8.35 0.01
CA SER A 191 8.51 8.53 -0.48
C SER A 191 7.89 7.19 -0.90
N PRO A 192 6.72 6.81 -0.39
CA PRO A 192 6.06 5.55 -0.78
C PRO A 192 5.75 5.53 -2.29
N TYR A 193 5.59 6.70 -2.87
CA TYR A 193 5.36 6.89 -4.30
C TYR A 193 6.57 6.51 -5.18
N SER A 194 7.78 6.49 -4.61
CA SER A 194 9.02 6.12 -5.29
C SER A 194 9.53 4.73 -4.88
N THR A 195 8.66 3.87 -4.37
CA THR A 195 9.02 2.49 -3.98
C THR A 195 8.31 1.48 -4.87
N LEU A 196 8.99 0.37 -5.20
CA LEU A 196 8.42 -0.68 -6.03
C LEU A 196 8.76 -2.07 -5.46
N PRO A 197 7.78 -2.80 -4.94
CA PRO A 197 7.95 -4.22 -4.61
C PRO A 197 7.78 -5.08 -5.86
N ILE A 198 8.65 -6.09 -6.02
CA ILE A 198 8.61 -7.03 -7.14
C ILE A 198 8.72 -8.45 -6.61
N THR A 199 7.85 -9.32 -7.10
CA THR A 199 7.98 -10.78 -6.97
C THR A 199 8.32 -11.37 -8.33
N LEU A 200 9.40 -12.17 -8.36
CA LEU A 200 9.75 -13.03 -9.48
C LEU A 200 9.15 -14.40 -9.19
N ASP A 201 8.04 -14.71 -9.84
CA ASP A 201 7.39 -16.01 -9.67
C ASP A 201 8.07 -17.06 -10.54
N VAL A 202 8.98 -17.78 -9.92
CA VAL A 202 9.75 -18.89 -10.53
C VAL A 202 9.20 -20.27 -10.14
N GLY A 203 8.02 -20.27 -9.50
CA GLY A 203 7.38 -21.46 -8.94
C GLY A 203 7.72 -21.67 -7.48
N THR A 204 7.25 -22.77 -6.91
CA THR A 204 7.43 -23.15 -5.51
C THR A 204 7.61 -24.65 -5.36
N ASN A 205 8.42 -25.07 -4.37
CA ASN A 205 8.51 -26.47 -3.93
C ASN A 205 7.70 -26.72 -2.65
N ASN A 206 6.99 -25.72 -2.16
CA ASN A 206 6.19 -25.84 -0.94
C ASN A 206 4.88 -26.55 -1.25
N GLU A 207 4.73 -27.79 -0.74
CA GLU A 207 3.57 -28.65 -0.99
C GLU A 207 2.24 -28.01 -0.53
N GLU A 208 2.25 -27.22 0.56
CA GLU A 208 1.06 -26.50 1.01
C GLU A 208 0.64 -25.44 0.00
N ARG A 209 1.61 -24.74 -0.60
CA ARG A 209 1.33 -23.74 -1.65
C ARG A 209 0.84 -24.40 -2.93
N LEU A 210 1.45 -25.54 -3.32
CA LEU A 210 1.02 -26.28 -4.49
C LEU A 210 -0.36 -26.92 -4.34
N ALA A 211 -0.77 -27.26 -3.12
CA ALA A 211 -2.08 -27.81 -2.80
C ALA A 211 -3.17 -26.75 -2.61
N ASP A 212 -2.80 -25.48 -2.47
CA ASP A 212 -3.76 -24.39 -2.32
C ASP A 212 -4.48 -24.12 -3.65
N PRO A 213 -5.82 -24.26 -3.71
CA PRO A 213 -6.56 -24.07 -4.96
C PRO A 213 -6.82 -22.58 -5.29
N LEU A 214 -6.45 -21.67 -4.42
CA LEU A 214 -6.62 -20.23 -4.55
C LEU A 214 -5.29 -19.56 -4.84
#